data_878abe58ac001e42d5055d39af209425
#
_entry.id   878abe58ac001e42d5055d39af209425
#
_cell.length_a   1.000
_cell.length_b   1.000
_cell.length_c   1.000
_cell.angle_alpha   90.00
_cell.angle_beta   90.00
_cell.angle_gamma   90.00
#
_symmetry.space_group_name_H-M   'P 1'
#
loop_
_entity.id
_entity.type
_entity.pdbx_description
1 polymer ?
#
loop_
_entity_poly.entity_id
_entity_poly.type
_entity_poly.pdbx_seq_one_letter_code
_entity_poly.pdbx_strand_id
1 'polypeptide(L)'
;AGHRGLEEYVRKELKFATIQKRASTRMTNWVKAALTKDVSDDSIQQLNINGCKVALYRCGEEYFATSDVCTHAYALLSDGWLDGYEIECPLHGARFDVRTGAALTSPAETALATYPVRVAGDAVEIDVTSAPSNPDAST
;
A
#
# COMPACT_ATOMS: atom_id res chain seq x y z
N ALA A 1 16.97 12.34 19.47
CA ALA A 1 16.44 11.99 19.43
C ALA A 1 16.05 11.54 19.12
N GLY A 2 16.23 11.47 19.13
CA GLY A 2 15.55 11.08 18.98
C GLY A 2 15.25 10.60 18.97
N HIS A 3 15.35 10.15 19.13
CA HIS A 3 14.60 9.76 19.26
C HIS A 3 14.25 9.89 19.58
N ARG A 4 14.56 10.25 19.70
CA ARG A 4 13.92 10.45 20.07
C ARG A 4 13.38 10.43 19.62
N GLY A 5 13.65 10.16 19.50
CA GLY A 5 12.98 9.96 19.04
C GLY A 5 12.03 9.98 18.64
N LEU A 6 11.78 9.32 18.62
CA LEU A 6 10.62 9.34 18.21
C LEU A 6 9.73 9.63 19.25
N GLU A 7 9.97 9.13 20.20
CA GLU A 7 9.11 9.40 21.17
C GLU A 7 9.28 10.70 21.64
N GLU A 8 10.34 11.06 21.61
CA GLU A 8 10.50 12.31 21.99
C GLU A 8 10.04 13.08 20.91
N TYR A 9 10.31 12.68 19.85
CA TYR A 9 9.89 13.31 18.82
C TYR A 9 8.46 13.29 18.90
N VAL A 10 8.01 12.23 19.15
CA VAL A 10 6.64 12.07 19.25
C VAL A 10 6.16 12.81 20.32
N ARG A 11 6.88 12.85 21.41
CA ARG A 11 6.38 13.46 22.43
C ARG A 11 6.39 14.89 22.28
N LYS A 12 7.39 15.38 21.79
CA LYS A 12 7.43 16.69 21.66
C LYS A 12 6.51 16.91 20.63
N GLU A 13 6.36 16.11 19.84
CA GLU A 13 5.53 16.23 18.81
C GLU A 13 4.23 16.21 19.35
N LEU A 14 4.05 15.49 20.32
CA LEU A 14 2.85 15.46 20.87
C LEU A 14 2.33 16.74 21.23
N LYS A 15 3.03 17.46 21.99
CA LYS A 15 2.48 18.61 22.39
C LYS A 15 2.19 19.37 21.24
N PHE A 16 2.87 19.29 20.29
CA PHE A 16 2.61 20.04 19.22
C PHE A 16 1.56 19.43 18.48
N ALA A 17 1.52 18.19 18.46
CA ALA A 17 0.61 17.51 17.75
C ALA A 17 -0.74 18.00 18.01
N THR A 18 -0.92 18.43 19.15
CA THR A 18 -2.21 18.80 19.48
C THR A 18 -2.70 19.79 18.51
N ILE A 19 -1.92 20.65 18.21
CA ILE A 19 -2.34 21.65 17.34
C ILE A 19 -2.37 21.12 15.98
N GLN A 20 -1.42 20.44 15.70
CA GLN A 20 -1.37 19.94 14.41
C GLN A 20 -2.46 19.12 14.02
N LYS A 21 -2.86 18.34 14.89
CA LYS A 21 -3.87 17.55 14.54
C LYS A 21 -4.97 18.20 13.92
N ARG A 22 -5.23 19.23 14.31
CA ARG A 22 -6.36 19.79 13.79
C ARG A 22 -6.14 20.12 12.41
N ALA A 23 -5.01 20.55 12.20
CA ALA A 23 -4.74 21.05 10.94
C ALA A 23 -4.86 19.94 9.95
N SER A 24 -4.63 18.82 10.41
CA SER A 24 -4.66 17.80 9.46
C SER A 24 -5.90 17.12 9.40
N THR A 25 -6.90 17.77 9.55
CA THR A 25 -8.12 17.10 9.48
C THR A 25 -8.21 16.37 8.21
N ARG A 26 -7.48 16.65 7.27
CA ARG A 26 -7.64 15.96 6.13
C ARG A 26 -6.58 15.12 6.02
N MET A 27 -6.19 14.59 6.85
CA MET A 27 -5.11 13.92 6.80
C MET A 27 -5.08 12.57 6.46
N THR A 28 -4.07 12.07 6.26
CA THR A 28 -3.88 10.70 5.95
C THR A 28 -3.78 9.96 7.25
N ASN A 29 -4.03 8.70 7.22
CA ASN A 29 -3.91 7.88 8.40
C ASN A 29 -2.89 6.82 8.05
N TRP A 30 -1.63 7.15 8.26
CA TRP A 30 -0.57 6.22 7.96
C TRP A 30 -0.50 5.10 8.99
N VAL A 31 -0.53 3.85 8.50
CA VAL A 31 -0.47 2.71 9.37
C VAL A 31 0.80 1.95 9.08
N LYS A 32 1.55 1.58 10.11
CA LYS A 32 2.76 0.87 9.94
C LYS A 32 2.36 -0.52 9.49
N ALA A 33 2.74 -0.91 8.32
CA ALA A 33 2.34 -2.17 7.73
C ALA A 33 3.40 -3.24 7.81
N ALA A 34 4.65 -2.88 7.78
CA ALA A 34 5.74 -3.84 7.81
C ALA A 34 7.04 -3.13 8.11
N LEU A 35 8.09 -3.88 8.40
CA LEU A 35 9.41 -3.30 8.56
C LEU A 35 10.13 -3.55 7.25
N THR A 36 10.95 -2.60 6.83
CA THR A 36 11.65 -2.72 5.57
C THR A 36 12.51 -3.99 5.54
N LYS A 37 13.07 -4.37 6.67
CA LYS A 37 13.92 -5.53 6.70
C LYS A 37 13.14 -6.82 6.51
N ASP A 38 11.85 -6.80 6.71
CA ASP A 38 11.03 -7.98 6.58
C ASP A 38 10.38 -8.10 5.19
N VAL A 39 10.64 -7.15 4.30
CA VAL A 39 10.06 -7.17 2.99
C VAL A 39 11.18 -7.39 1.98
N SER A 40 11.25 -8.56 1.41
CA SER A 40 12.34 -8.87 0.49
C SER A 40 12.08 -8.26 -0.87
N ASP A 41 13.13 -8.05 -1.64
CA ASP A 41 12.99 -7.54 -2.98
C ASP A 41 12.17 -8.53 -3.81
N ASP A 42 11.39 -8.05 -4.70
CA ASP A 42 10.54 -8.83 -5.58
C ASP A 42 9.55 -9.67 -4.79
N SER A 43 9.08 -9.18 -3.68
CA SER A 43 8.15 -9.95 -2.86
C SER A 43 6.80 -9.29 -2.80
N ILE A 44 5.79 -10.06 -2.42
CA ILE A 44 4.45 -9.57 -2.22
C ILE A 44 4.05 -9.99 -0.82
N GLN A 45 3.52 -9.06 -0.03
CA GLN A 45 3.04 -9.41 1.29
C GLN A 45 1.54 -9.19 1.34
N GLN A 46 0.82 -10.15 1.91
CA GLN A 46 -0.60 -10.03 2.06
C GLN A 46 -0.86 -9.39 3.41
N LEU A 47 -1.59 -8.32 3.42
CA LEU A 47 -1.86 -7.59 4.64
C LEU A 47 -3.34 -7.32 4.80
N ASN A 48 -3.76 -7.14 6.05
CA ASN A 48 -5.13 -6.75 6.33
C ASN A 48 -4.97 -5.48 7.14
N ILE A 49 -5.35 -4.34 6.60
CA ILE A 49 -5.21 -3.08 7.29
C ILE A 49 -6.60 -2.52 7.47
N ASN A 50 -7.05 -2.49 8.71
CA ASN A 50 -8.37 -1.97 9.06
C ASN A 50 -9.46 -2.62 8.22
N GLY A 51 -9.35 -3.91 7.99
CA GLY A 51 -10.36 -4.63 7.24
C GLY A 51 -10.15 -4.63 5.73
N CYS A 52 -9.16 -3.89 5.23
CA CYS A 52 -8.90 -3.86 3.81
C CYS A 52 -7.83 -4.89 3.46
N LYS A 53 -8.07 -5.69 2.44
CA LYS A 53 -7.08 -6.66 2.00
C LYS A 53 -6.16 -5.94 1.06
N VAL A 54 -4.89 -5.85 1.44
CA VAL A 54 -3.88 -5.08 0.74
C VAL A 54 -2.72 -5.96 0.33
N ALA A 55 -2.22 -5.78 -0.87
CA ALA A 55 -1.00 -6.45 -1.30
C ALA A 55 0.09 -5.40 -1.31
N LEU A 56 1.19 -5.66 -0.60
CA LEU A 56 2.34 -4.76 -0.58
C LEU A 56 3.43 -5.40 -1.41
N TYR A 57 3.94 -4.64 -2.38
CA TYR A 57 4.96 -5.13 -3.28
C TYR A 57 6.26 -4.38 -3.06
N ARG A 58 7.38 -5.09 -3.13
CA ARG A 58 8.67 -4.41 -3.13
C ARG A 58 9.33 -4.68 -4.46
N CYS A 59 9.68 -3.60 -5.16
CA CYS A 59 10.33 -3.68 -6.46
C CYS A 59 11.63 -2.91 -6.35
N GLY A 60 12.72 -3.58 -6.03
CA GLY A 60 14.00 -2.93 -5.80
C GLY A 60 13.92 -2.12 -4.52
N GLU A 61 14.10 -0.81 -4.64
CA GLU A 61 14.04 0.03 -3.47
C GLU A 61 12.67 0.69 -3.36
N GLU A 62 11.74 0.33 -4.22
CA GLU A 62 10.43 0.97 -4.20
C GLU A 62 9.36 0.06 -3.65
N TYR A 63 8.37 0.64 -3.00
CA TYR A 63 7.28 -0.11 -2.42
C TYR A 63 5.96 0.41 -2.95
N PHE A 64 5.05 -0.50 -3.27
CA PHE A 64 3.75 -0.13 -3.81
C PHE A 64 2.67 -0.97 -3.12
N ALA A 65 1.47 -0.47 -3.05
CA ALA A 65 0.37 -1.20 -2.43
C ALA A 65 -0.89 -1.08 -3.28
N THR A 66 -1.59 -2.18 -3.45
CA THR A 66 -2.84 -2.19 -4.17
C THR A 66 -3.84 -3.01 -3.39
N SER A 67 -5.09 -2.99 -3.81
CA SER A 67 -6.06 -3.93 -3.28
C SER A 67 -5.52 -5.33 -3.59
N ASP A 68 -5.69 -6.26 -2.70
CA ASP A 68 -5.22 -7.62 -2.90
C ASP A 68 -6.22 -8.45 -3.69
N VAL A 69 -7.42 -7.92 -3.91
CA VAL A 69 -8.45 -8.67 -4.61
C VAL A 69 -8.43 -8.29 -6.09
N CYS A 70 -8.31 -9.29 -6.95
CA CYS A 70 -8.23 -9.06 -8.37
C CYS A 70 -9.56 -8.52 -8.87
N THR A 71 -9.53 -7.59 -9.82
CA THR A 71 -10.74 -6.95 -10.27
C THR A 71 -11.56 -7.82 -11.21
N HIS A 72 -10.96 -8.80 -11.85
CA HIS A 72 -11.72 -9.62 -12.80
C HIS A 72 -12.22 -10.93 -12.20
N ALA A 73 -11.69 -11.34 -11.08
CA ALA A 73 -12.06 -12.61 -10.51
C ALA A 73 -11.83 -12.61 -9.02
N TYR A 74 -12.41 -13.56 -8.33
CA TYR A 74 -12.27 -13.61 -6.91
C TYR A 74 -10.97 -14.33 -6.61
N ALA A 75 -9.88 -13.65 -6.69
CA ALA A 75 -8.58 -14.22 -6.45
C ALA A 75 -7.73 -13.18 -5.73
N LEU A 76 -6.74 -13.62 -4.99
CA LEU A 76 -5.86 -12.71 -4.29
C LEU A 76 -4.58 -12.54 -5.07
N LEU A 77 -4.19 -11.29 -5.31
CA LEU A 77 -2.99 -11.02 -6.07
C LEU A 77 -1.75 -11.46 -5.30
N SER A 78 -1.83 -11.49 -3.97
CA SER A 78 -0.70 -11.93 -3.18
C SER A 78 -0.39 -13.42 -3.40
N ASP A 79 -1.30 -14.15 -4.05
CA ASP A 79 -1.04 -15.55 -4.36
C ASP A 79 -0.48 -15.63 -5.79
N GLY A 80 -0.29 -14.53 -6.47
CA GLY A 80 0.19 -14.52 -7.84
C GLY A 80 1.68 -14.30 -7.95
N TRP A 81 2.12 -13.73 -9.05
CA TRP A 81 3.53 -13.57 -9.32
C TRP A 81 3.88 -12.15 -9.66
N LEU A 82 4.95 -11.62 -9.06
CA LEU A 82 5.44 -10.28 -9.33
C LEU A 82 6.59 -10.39 -10.31
N ASP A 83 6.51 -9.62 -11.42
CA ASP A 83 7.55 -9.64 -12.41
C ASP A 83 7.84 -8.16 -12.70
N GLY A 84 8.91 -7.63 -12.15
CA GLY A 84 9.24 -6.22 -12.28
C GLY A 84 8.18 -5.40 -11.60
N TYR A 85 7.44 -4.60 -12.36
CA TYR A 85 6.38 -3.79 -11.81
C TYR A 85 5.00 -4.38 -12.15
N GLU A 86 4.96 -5.62 -12.63
CA GLU A 86 3.69 -6.21 -13.01
C GLU A 86 3.32 -7.36 -12.08
N ILE A 87 2.09 -7.39 -11.65
CA ILE A 87 1.60 -8.47 -10.81
C ILE A 87 0.66 -9.32 -11.66
N GLU A 88 0.89 -10.61 -11.69
CA GLU A 88 0.06 -11.50 -12.45
C GLU A 88 -0.91 -12.22 -11.52
N CYS A 89 -2.19 -12.14 -11.81
CA CYS A 89 -3.21 -12.78 -11.00
C CYS A 89 -3.11 -14.30 -11.19
N PRO A 90 -3.19 -15.07 -10.14
CA PRO A 90 -3.05 -16.51 -10.27
C PRO A 90 -4.20 -17.17 -11.03
N LEU A 91 -5.31 -16.40 -11.21
CA LEU A 91 -6.43 -16.95 -11.88
C LEU A 91 -6.52 -16.32 -13.25
N HIS A 92 -6.31 -17.00 -14.30
CA HIS A 92 -6.40 -16.56 -15.67
C HIS A 92 -5.25 -15.64 -16.16
N GLY A 93 -4.28 -15.38 -15.34
CA GLY A 93 -3.09 -14.66 -15.79
C GLY A 93 -3.22 -13.18 -16.11
N ALA A 94 -4.24 -12.54 -15.61
CA ALA A 94 -4.38 -11.10 -15.85
C ALA A 94 -3.23 -10.36 -15.19
N ARG A 95 -2.72 -9.33 -15.82
CA ARG A 95 -1.59 -8.55 -15.28
C ARG A 95 -1.96 -7.12 -15.04
N PHE A 96 -1.41 -6.55 -13.98
CA PHE A 96 -1.65 -5.16 -13.60
C PHE A 96 -0.33 -4.50 -13.25
N ASP A 97 -0.25 -3.20 -13.46
CA ASP A 97 0.94 -2.43 -13.10
C ASP A 97 0.77 -2.03 -11.64
N VAL A 98 1.67 -2.46 -10.76
CA VAL A 98 1.53 -2.18 -9.34
C VAL A 98 1.72 -0.71 -9.00
N ARG A 99 2.33 0.07 -9.91
CA ARG A 99 2.57 1.48 -9.64
C ARG A 99 1.32 2.30 -9.84
N THR A 100 0.44 1.90 -10.76
CA THR A 100 -0.72 2.68 -11.10
C THR A 100 -2.03 1.92 -10.95
N GLY A 101 -1.96 0.61 -10.86
CA GLY A 101 -3.14 -0.23 -10.79
C GLY A 101 -3.69 -0.57 -12.16
N ALA A 102 -3.09 -0.07 -13.23
CA ALA A 102 -3.64 -0.24 -14.56
C ALA A 102 -3.73 -1.70 -14.98
N ALA A 103 -4.85 -2.09 -15.56
CA ALA A 103 -5.00 -3.43 -16.09
C ALA A 103 -4.23 -3.48 -17.41
N LEU A 104 -3.31 -4.43 -17.52
CA LEU A 104 -2.42 -4.48 -18.66
C LEU A 104 -2.79 -5.56 -19.67
N THR A 105 -3.41 -6.63 -19.22
CA THR A 105 -3.76 -7.72 -20.13
C THR A 105 -5.11 -8.27 -19.78
N SER A 106 -5.81 -8.80 -20.79
CA SER A 106 -7.03 -9.50 -20.59
C SER A 106 -6.79 -10.69 -19.69
N PRO A 107 -7.77 -11.13 -18.95
CA PRO A 107 -9.15 -10.64 -19.00
C PRO A 107 -9.44 -9.47 -18.08
N ALA A 108 -8.45 -8.88 -17.46
CA ALA A 108 -8.68 -7.76 -16.57
C ALA A 108 -8.94 -6.51 -17.39
N GLU A 109 -9.98 -5.79 -17.06
CA GLU A 109 -10.30 -4.56 -17.73
C GLU A 109 -10.44 -3.41 -16.76
N THR A 110 -10.59 -3.69 -15.50
CA THR A 110 -10.76 -2.65 -14.48
C THR A 110 -9.49 -2.53 -13.67
N ALA A 111 -9.02 -1.33 -13.50
CA ALA A 111 -7.79 -1.10 -12.76
C ALA A 111 -7.96 -1.43 -11.28
N LEU A 112 -6.85 -1.74 -10.62
CA LEU A 112 -6.84 -2.02 -9.20
C LEU A 112 -6.80 -0.71 -8.44
N ALA A 113 -7.36 -0.70 -7.27
CA ALA A 113 -7.23 0.46 -6.38
C ALA A 113 -5.80 0.44 -5.86
N THR A 114 -5.18 1.60 -5.75
CA THR A 114 -3.83 1.70 -5.20
C THR A 114 -3.88 2.54 -3.95
N TYR A 115 -2.92 2.33 -3.05
CA TYR A 115 -2.87 3.06 -1.80
C TYR A 115 -1.51 3.74 -1.64
N PRO A 116 -1.46 4.91 -1.04
CA PRO A 116 -0.19 5.59 -0.81
C PRO A 116 0.70 4.78 0.10
N VAL A 117 1.99 4.74 -0.20
CA VAL A 117 2.97 4.05 0.59
C VAL A 117 4.13 4.98 0.84
N ARG A 118 4.70 4.91 2.03
CA ARG A 118 5.90 5.68 2.31
C ARG A 118 6.79 4.88 3.24
N VAL A 119 8.05 5.19 3.27
CA VAL A 119 8.98 4.57 4.19
C VAL A 119 9.33 5.61 5.23
N ALA A 120 9.11 5.30 6.49
CA ALA A 120 9.43 6.20 7.59
C ALA A 120 10.41 5.46 8.47
N GLY A 121 11.68 5.82 8.40
CA GLY A 121 12.72 5.11 9.14
C GLY A 121 12.84 3.70 8.59
N ASP A 122 12.59 2.71 9.41
CA ASP A 122 12.68 1.34 8.96
C ASP A 122 11.27 0.74 8.81
N ALA A 123 10.24 1.58 8.76
CA ALA A 123 8.89 1.09 8.65
C ALA A 123 8.28 1.44 7.29
N VAL A 124 7.48 0.55 6.75
CA VAL A 124 6.75 0.81 5.54
C VAL A 124 5.34 1.14 6.02
N GLU A 125 4.84 2.31 5.65
CA GLU A 125 3.52 2.74 6.07
C GLU A 125 2.58 2.87 4.89
N ILE A 126 1.33 2.52 5.09
CA ILE A 126 0.33 2.55 4.04
C ILE A 126 -0.90 3.27 4.54
N ASP A 127 -1.51 4.08 3.70
CA ASP A 127 -2.72 4.79 4.06
C ASP A 127 -3.86 4.21 3.22
N VAL A 128 -4.75 3.46 3.85
CA VAL A 128 -5.88 2.87 3.14
C VAL A 128 -7.11 3.73 3.23
N THR A 129 -7.02 4.87 3.91
CA THR A 129 -8.18 5.73 4.04
C THR A 129 -8.25 6.77 2.92
N SER A 130 -7.16 6.96 2.18
CA SER A 130 -7.16 7.92 1.11
C SER A 130 -8.01 7.32 0.01
N ALA A 131 -8.64 8.13 -0.75
CA ALA A 131 -9.47 7.63 -1.80
C ALA A 131 -8.58 6.89 -2.78
N PRO A 132 -8.99 5.77 -3.25
CA PRO A 132 -8.22 5.00 -4.20
C PRO A 132 -8.08 5.84 -5.43
N SER A 133 -6.94 5.72 -6.09
CA SER A 133 -6.75 6.48 -7.29
C SER A 133 -7.46 5.85 -8.47
N ASN A 134 -7.97 4.67 -8.32
CA ASN A 134 -8.64 4.01 -9.42
C ASN A 134 -10.06 4.56 -9.56
N PRO A 135 -10.36 5.20 -10.61
CA PRO A 135 -11.66 5.80 -10.79
C PRO A 135 -12.78 4.77 -10.86
N ASP A 136 -12.45 3.55 -11.16
CA ASP A 136 -13.48 2.55 -11.25
C ASP A 136 -13.82 1.99 -9.88
N ALA A 137 -13.03 2.26 -8.92
CA ALA A 137 -13.26 1.74 -7.60
C ALA A 137 -14.52 2.32 -7.01
N SER A 138 -14.97 3.42 -7.49
CA SER A 138 -16.13 4.00 -6.90
C SER A 138 -17.40 3.49 -7.55
N THR A 139 -17.31 2.69 -8.53
CA THR A 139 -18.53 2.24 -9.21
C THR A 139 -18.93 0.83 -8.86
#